data_ed8115e35912f2ce2461c830392fed1e
#
_entry.id   ed8115e35912f2ce2461c830392fed1e
#
_cell.length_a   1.000
_cell.length_b   1.000
_cell.length_c   1.000
_cell.angle_alpha   90.00
_cell.angle_beta   90.00
_cell.angle_gamma   90.00
#
_symmetry.space_group_name_H-M   'P 1'
#
loop_
_entity.id
_entity.type
_entity.pdbx_description
1 polymer ?
#
loop_
_entity_poly.entity_id
_entity_poly.type
_entity_poly.pdbx_seq_one_letter_code
_entity_poly.pdbx_strand_id
1 'polypeptide(L)'
;LQKGKFAYVKNEADIPPKYNYLFDDIVPIKFTPRYVVAVDVATEGLLGAIQGKYHIDLCIDHHGTNTDYADRLLLDDGAAAASEIIYKVIREMGVPLDKGMANCLYTGISTDTGCFRYASATAESYRIAADLIEAGADNGRINRVMFETKTKTYARLERLALESMRFYLDERVAIITVTQEMYHLTGSNEQETEGLAPLTRQIEGVEVGITIREKPDGTCKASLRTFESVNAAEIAKAFGGGGHPQAAACNLDMDVKTARAKLVEKCGELLV
;
A
#
# COMPACT_ATOMS: atom_id res chain seq x y z
N LEU A 1 7.24 17.50 -19.60
CA LEU A 1 7.82 17.74 -20.92
C LEU A 1 6.87 18.52 -21.83
N GLN A 2 5.56 18.21 -21.87
CA GLN A 2 4.58 18.91 -22.73
C GLN A 2 4.52 20.42 -22.47
N LYS A 3 4.83 20.91 -21.27
CA LYS A 3 4.93 22.34 -20.91
C LYS A 3 6.37 22.88 -21.01
N GLY A 4 7.30 22.18 -21.69
CA GLY A 4 8.70 22.59 -21.84
C GLY A 4 9.51 22.57 -20.54
N LYS A 5 9.09 21.79 -19.55
CA LYS A 5 9.79 21.60 -18.27
C LYS A 5 10.36 20.20 -18.18
N PHE A 6 11.49 20.06 -17.47
CA PHE A 6 12.09 18.78 -17.17
C PHE A 6 11.65 18.32 -15.78
N ALA A 7 11.38 17.02 -15.65
CA ALA A 7 11.09 16.38 -14.39
C ALA A 7 11.73 14.98 -14.35
N TYR A 8 12.09 14.52 -13.16
CA TYR A 8 12.45 13.13 -12.92
C TYR A 8 11.90 12.68 -11.58
N VAL A 9 11.66 11.38 -11.44
CA VAL A 9 11.22 10.78 -10.21
C VAL A 9 12.43 10.39 -9.36
N LYS A 10 12.39 10.74 -8.08
CA LYS A 10 13.33 10.29 -7.07
C LYS A 10 12.60 9.40 -6.08
N ASN A 11 13.06 8.16 -5.95
CA ASN A 11 12.53 7.18 -5.02
C ASN A 11 13.64 6.68 -4.10
N GLU A 12 13.31 6.27 -2.88
CA GLU A 12 14.26 5.72 -1.91
C GLU A 12 14.65 4.30 -2.25
N ALA A 13 13.65 3.45 -2.48
CA ALA A 13 13.81 2.04 -2.75
C ALA A 13 13.83 1.73 -4.25
N ASP A 14 14.36 0.57 -4.60
CA ASP A 14 14.24 0.05 -5.96
C ASP A 14 12.76 -0.16 -6.31
N ILE A 15 12.41 0.26 -7.51
CA ILE A 15 11.04 0.12 -8.00
C ILE A 15 10.78 -1.35 -8.32
N PRO A 16 9.77 -1.98 -7.71
CA PRO A 16 9.45 -3.37 -7.99
C PRO A 16 9.21 -3.62 -9.48
N PRO A 17 9.71 -4.73 -10.06
CA PRO A 17 9.63 -5.01 -11.50
C PRO A 17 8.23 -4.95 -12.11
N LYS A 18 7.20 -5.20 -11.30
CA LYS A 18 5.79 -5.09 -11.73
C LYS A 18 5.40 -3.69 -12.22
N TYR A 19 6.16 -2.65 -11.84
CA TYR A 19 5.92 -1.25 -12.25
C TYR A 19 6.78 -0.80 -13.44
N ASN A 20 7.67 -1.65 -13.97
CA ASN A 20 8.60 -1.25 -15.05
C ASN A 20 7.88 -0.68 -16.27
N TYR A 21 6.68 -1.16 -16.59
CA TYR A 21 5.89 -0.67 -17.73
C TYR A 21 5.50 0.82 -17.62
N LEU A 22 5.56 1.42 -16.44
CA LEU A 22 5.30 2.84 -16.24
C LEU A 22 6.47 3.72 -16.71
N PHE A 23 7.62 3.11 -16.98
CA PHE A 23 8.84 3.79 -17.37
C PHE A 23 9.24 3.52 -18.82
N ASP A 24 8.45 2.74 -19.59
CA ASP A 24 8.78 2.32 -20.96
C ASP A 24 9.08 3.52 -21.88
N ASP A 25 8.38 4.65 -21.69
CA ASP A 25 8.52 5.86 -22.52
C ASP A 25 9.29 6.99 -21.81
N ILE A 26 9.94 6.71 -20.67
CA ILE A 26 10.65 7.73 -19.89
C ILE A 26 12.14 7.69 -20.19
N VAL A 27 12.64 8.79 -20.75
CA VAL A 27 14.08 9.00 -20.94
C VAL A 27 14.65 9.62 -19.67
N PRO A 28 15.60 8.95 -18.96
CA PRO A 28 16.24 9.52 -17.79
C PRO A 28 16.98 10.81 -18.12
N ILE A 29 16.69 11.88 -17.38
CA ILE A 29 17.34 13.18 -17.53
C ILE A 29 18.01 13.53 -16.21
N LYS A 30 19.26 13.99 -16.23
CA LYS A 30 19.96 14.48 -15.05
C LYS A 30 20.04 16.01 -15.08
N PHE A 31 19.53 16.64 -14.04
CA PHE A 31 19.67 18.09 -13.83
C PHE A 31 19.51 18.39 -12.33
N THR A 32 19.89 19.60 -11.92
CA THR A 32 19.61 20.06 -10.56
C THR A 32 18.17 20.60 -10.52
N PRO A 33 17.26 20.01 -9.71
CA PRO A 33 15.89 20.47 -9.65
C PRO A 33 15.81 21.87 -9.03
N ARG A 34 14.92 22.70 -9.56
CA ARG A 34 14.59 24.01 -8.98
C ARG A 34 13.45 23.87 -7.94
N TYR A 35 12.56 22.93 -8.16
CA TYR A 35 11.42 22.64 -7.31
C TYR A 35 11.36 21.15 -7.04
N VAL A 36 10.99 20.80 -5.84
CA VAL A 36 10.79 19.42 -5.40
C VAL A 36 9.33 19.24 -4.96
N VAL A 37 8.66 18.27 -5.56
CA VAL A 37 7.27 17.95 -5.28
C VAL A 37 7.20 16.56 -4.67
N ALA A 38 6.69 16.47 -3.45
CA ALA A 38 6.31 15.18 -2.84
C ALA A 38 4.90 14.81 -3.29
N VAL A 39 4.68 13.54 -3.61
CA VAL A 39 3.38 13.02 -4.02
C VAL A 39 3.07 11.78 -3.20
N ASP A 40 1.88 11.74 -2.58
CA ASP A 40 1.40 10.59 -1.81
C ASP A 40 2.28 10.27 -0.58
N VAL A 41 2.72 11.31 0.12
CA VAL A 41 3.60 11.21 1.28
C VAL A 41 3.02 12.00 2.44
N ALA A 42 2.38 11.32 3.39
CA ALA A 42 1.66 11.95 4.48
C ALA A 42 2.56 12.62 5.53
N THR A 43 3.79 12.16 5.70
CA THR A 43 4.73 12.72 6.68
C THR A 43 6.15 12.75 6.13
N GLU A 44 6.95 13.71 6.57
CA GLU A 44 8.35 13.83 6.15
C GLU A 44 9.16 12.56 6.46
N GLY A 45 8.83 11.84 7.54
CA GLY A 45 9.48 10.58 7.90
C GLY A 45 9.31 9.46 6.86
N LEU A 46 8.24 9.52 6.04
CA LEU A 46 8.02 8.56 4.94
C LEU A 46 8.91 8.81 3.72
N LEU A 47 9.61 9.94 3.67
CA LEU A 47 10.64 10.21 2.65
C LEU A 47 11.89 9.35 2.84
N GLY A 48 12.03 8.66 3.97
CA GLY A 48 13.11 7.71 4.27
C GLY A 48 14.49 8.33 4.06
N ALA A 49 15.36 7.69 3.30
CA ALA A 49 16.72 8.19 3.03
C ALA A 49 16.78 9.50 2.22
N ILE A 50 15.63 10.00 1.71
CA ILE A 50 15.54 11.30 1.02
C ILE A 50 15.27 12.44 2.02
N GLN A 51 14.74 12.12 3.20
CA GLN A 51 14.45 13.10 4.25
C GLN A 51 15.65 14.01 4.54
N GLY A 52 15.40 15.31 4.60
CA GLY A 52 16.43 16.32 4.87
C GLY A 52 17.45 16.55 3.75
N LYS A 53 17.39 15.79 2.63
CA LYS A 53 18.29 16.00 1.48
C LYS A 53 17.77 17.04 0.49
N TYR A 54 16.47 17.28 0.50
CA TYR A 54 15.81 18.24 -0.39
C TYR A 54 14.82 19.07 0.42
N HIS A 55 14.72 20.33 0.08
CA HIS A 55 13.60 21.18 0.50
C HIS A 55 12.37 20.78 -0.33
N ILE A 56 11.22 20.62 0.31
CA ILE A 56 9.97 20.21 -0.36
C ILE A 56 9.11 21.46 -0.58
N ASP A 57 9.03 21.91 -1.83
CA ASP A 57 8.28 23.10 -2.23
C ASP A 57 6.75 22.87 -2.27
N LEU A 58 6.33 21.65 -2.59
CA LEU A 58 4.92 21.28 -2.69
C LEU A 58 4.72 19.82 -2.28
N CYS A 59 3.69 19.55 -1.50
CA CYS A 59 3.17 18.20 -1.28
C CYS A 59 1.78 18.10 -1.94
N ILE A 60 1.55 17.04 -2.70
CA ILE A 60 0.25 16.67 -3.25
C ILE A 60 -0.16 15.35 -2.62
N ASP A 61 -1.24 15.34 -1.83
CA ASP A 61 -1.58 14.19 -1.00
C ASP A 61 -3.09 14.04 -0.80
N HIS A 62 -3.52 12.83 -0.47
CA HIS A 62 -4.90 12.51 -0.12
C HIS A 62 -5.07 11.98 1.31
N HIS A 63 -3.99 11.87 2.08
CA HIS A 63 -4.06 11.38 3.45
C HIS A 63 -4.51 12.50 4.41
N GLY A 64 -5.68 12.36 5.04
CA GLY A 64 -6.17 13.31 6.07
C GLY A 64 -5.26 13.43 7.31
N THR A 65 -4.24 12.56 7.43
CA THR A 65 -3.21 12.59 8.47
C THR A 65 -1.94 13.31 8.03
N ASN A 66 -1.94 14.00 6.89
CA ASN A 66 -0.78 14.75 6.41
C ASN A 66 -0.33 15.80 7.45
N THR A 67 0.99 15.90 7.64
CA THR A 67 1.60 16.77 8.68
C THR A 67 2.01 18.15 8.17
N ASP A 68 1.62 18.54 6.95
CA ASP A 68 1.88 19.84 6.33
C ASP A 68 3.37 20.27 6.39
N TYR A 69 4.25 19.35 6.00
CA TYR A 69 5.70 19.51 6.09
C TYR A 69 6.34 20.25 4.91
N ALA A 70 5.59 20.50 3.84
CA ALA A 70 6.05 21.20 2.64
C ALA A 70 5.71 22.71 2.71
N ASP A 71 6.36 23.55 1.89
CA ASP A 71 6.01 24.98 1.78
C ASP A 71 4.55 25.21 1.37
N ARG A 72 4.03 24.28 0.55
CA ARG A 72 2.64 24.28 0.09
C ARG A 72 2.08 22.86 0.13
N LEU A 73 0.83 22.77 0.53
CA LEU A 73 0.09 21.50 0.55
C LEU A 73 -1.13 21.61 -0.37
N LEU A 74 -1.27 20.66 -1.29
CA LEU A 74 -2.49 20.39 -2.04
C LEU A 74 -3.08 19.09 -1.52
N LEU A 75 -4.00 19.18 -0.58
CA LEU A 75 -4.65 18.06 0.08
C LEU A 75 -6.11 17.94 -0.37
N ASP A 76 -6.52 16.73 -0.75
CA ASP A 76 -7.91 16.34 -0.96
C ASP A 76 -8.13 14.99 -0.26
N ASP A 77 -8.53 15.01 0.99
CA ASP A 77 -8.76 13.82 1.82
C ASP A 77 -10.04 13.04 1.46
N GLY A 78 -10.86 13.61 0.57
CA GLY A 78 -11.98 12.92 -0.07
C GLY A 78 -11.58 12.14 -1.34
N ALA A 79 -10.38 12.36 -1.89
CA ALA A 79 -9.90 11.64 -3.05
C ALA A 79 -9.50 10.20 -2.68
N ALA A 80 -9.84 9.24 -3.52
CA ALA A 80 -9.50 7.83 -3.30
C ALA A 80 -8.00 7.53 -3.47
N ALA A 81 -7.27 8.41 -4.17
CA ALA A 81 -5.84 8.30 -4.46
C ALA A 81 -5.26 9.67 -4.80
N ALA A 82 -3.98 9.90 -4.49
CA ALA A 82 -3.26 11.09 -4.94
C ALA A 82 -3.28 11.27 -6.47
N SER A 83 -3.40 10.16 -7.22
CA SER A 83 -3.54 10.16 -8.67
C SER A 83 -4.81 10.85 -9.18
N GLU A 84 -5.90 10.89 -8.40
CA GLU A 84 -7.11 11.66 -8.75
C GLU A 84 -6.82 13.17 -8.70
N ILE A 85 -6.06 13.60 -7.69
CA ILE A 85 -5.66 15.01 -7.54
C ILE A 85 -4.75 15.40 -8.71
N ILE A 86 -3.77 14.55 -9.04
CA ILE A 86 -2.87 14.78 -10.19
C ILE A 86 -3.66 14.83 -11.50
N TYR A 87 -4.66 13.97 -11.70
CA TYR A 87 -5.55 14.03 -12.86
C TYR A 87 -6.24 15.40 -12.97
N LYS A 88 -6.83 15.89 -11.87
CA LYS A 88 -7.48 17.21 -11.81
C LYS A 88 -6.49 18.33 -12.15
N VAL A 89 -5.28 18.30 -11.57
CA VAL A 89 -4.21 19.27 -11.89
C VAL A 89 -3.86 19.26 -13.38
N ILE A 90 -3.68 18.09 -13.99
CA ILE A 90 -3.36 17.97 -15.42
C ILE A 90 -4.49 18.58 -16.28
N ARG A 91 -5.75 18.32 -15.92
CA ARG A 91 -6.92 18.88 -16.61
C ARG A 91 -6.96 20.41 -16.50
N GLU A 92 -6.78 20.96 -15.30
CA GLU A 92 -6.73 22.42 -15.07
C GLU A 92 -5.57 23.10 -15.82
N MET A 93 -4.44 22.41 -15.96
CA MET A 93 -3.32 22.90 -16.76
C MET A 93 -3.58 22.87 -18.28
N GLY A 94 -4.73 22.32 -18.73
CA GLY A 94 -5.04 22.16 -20.15
C GLY A 94 -4.04 21.28 -20.89
N VAL A 95 -3.48 20.26 -20.19
CA VAL A 95 -2.55 19.29 -20.80
C VAL A 95 -3.35 18.09 -21.30
N PRO A 96 -3.26 17.73 -22.60
CA PRO A 96 -3.89 16.51 -23.08
C PRO A 96 -3.23 15.29 -22.44
N LEU A 97 -4.07 14.34 -22.02
CA LEU A 97 -3.57 13.07 -21.50
C LEU A 97 -3.01 12.23 -22.65
N ASP A 98 -1.79 11.75 -22.48
CA ASP A 98 -1.22 10.70 -23.32
C ASP A 98 -1.35 9.34 -22.63
N LYS A 99 -1.07 8.27 -23.38
CA LYS A 99 -1.17 6.88 -22.89
C LYS A 99 -0.27 6.62 -21.66
N GLY A 100 0.93 7.20 -21.61
CA GLY A 100 1.86 7.05 -20.50
C GLY A 100 1.30 7.66 -19.22
N MET A 101 0.80 8.89 -19.29
CA MET A 101 0.11 9.55 -18.18
C MET A 101 -1.12 8.76 -17.74
N ALA A 102 -1.94 8.31 -18.70
CA ALA A 102 -3.14 7.54 -18.42
C ALA A 102 -2.83 6.22 -17.71
N ASN A 103 -1.78 5.50 -18.11
CA ASN A 103 -1.32 4.28 -17.42
C ASN A 103 -0.88 4.58 -15.99
N CYS A 104 -0.09 5.64 -15.77
CA CYS A 104 0.38 6.01 -14.43
C CYS A 104 -0.78 6.34 -13.49
N LEU A 105 -1.69 7.22 -13.94
CA LEU A 105 -2.83 7.66 -13.14
C LEU A 105 -3.79 6.51 -12.85
N TYR A 106 -4.11 5.69 -13.86
CA TYR A 106 -4.97 4.52 -13.68
C TYR A 106 -4.34 3.52 -12.69
N THR A 107 -3.02 3.30 -12.78
CA THR A 107 -2.32 2.42 -11.83
C THR A 107 -2.47 2.93 -10.41
N GLY A 108 -2.23 4.22 -10.13
CA GLY A 108 -2.36 4.77 -8.79
C GLY A 108 -3.79 4.64 -8.25
N ILE A 109 -4.80 5.03 -9.02
CA ILE A 109 -6.21 4.89 -8.59
C ILE A 109 -6.56 3.43 -8.35
N SER A 110 -6.19 2.53 -9.27
CA SER A 110 -6.48 1.10 -9.17
C SER A 110 -5.81 0.45 -7.97
N THR A 111 -4.56 0.80 -7.65
CA THR A 111 -3.85 0.24 -6.49
C THR A 111 -4.44 0.71 -5.16
N ASP A 112 -4.71 1.99 -5.00
CA ASP A 112 -5.24 2.56 -3.76
C ASP A 112 -6.68 2.16 -3.46
N THR A 113 -7.47 1.90 -4.52
CA THR A 113 -8.85 1.41 -4.38
C THR A 113 -8.96 -0.12 -4.39
N GLY A 114 -7.85 -0.84 -4.42
CA GLY A 114 -7.84 -2.30 -4.51
C GLY A 114 -8.58 -2.82 -5.74
N CYS A 115 -8.33 -2.23 -6.89
CA CYS A 115 -9.07 -2.44 -8.14
C CYS A 115 -10.56 -2.06 -7.99
N PHE A 116 -10.82 -0.87 -7.45
CA PHE A 116 -12.16 -0.29 -7.25
C PHE A 116 -13.07 -1.10 -6.32
N ARG A 117 -12.50 -1.96 -5.45
CA ARG A 117 -13.26 -2.82 -4.51
C ARG A 117 -13.42 -2.21 -3.13
N TYR A 118 -12.60 -1.23 -2.76
CA TYR A 118 -12.65 -0.62 -1.44
C TYR A 118 -13.71 0.49 -1.40
N ALA A 119 -14.23 0.75 -0.20
CA ALA A 119 -15.25 1.80 0.02
C ALA A 119 -14.75 3.22 -0.32
N SER A 120 -13.43 3.42 -0.39
CA SER A 120 -12.81 4.67 -0.82
C SER A 120 -13.05 4.98 -2.30
N ALA A 121 -13.34 3.97 -3.15
CA ALA A 121 -13.65 4.19 -4.56
C ALA A 121 -14.99 4.93 -4.72
N THR A 122 -14.94 6.18 -5.17
CA THR A 122 -16.09 7.05 -5.34
C THR A 122 -16.61 7.02 -6.79
N ALA A 123 -17.80 7.61 -7.03
CA ALA A 123 -18.29 7.81 -8.40
C ALA A 123 -17.32 8.64 -9.25
N GLU A 124 -16.55 9.54 -8.62
CA GLU A 124 -15.51 10.33 -9.29
C GLU A 124 -14.33 9.44 -9.70
N SER A 125 -13.90 8.51 -8.85
CA SER A 125 -12.87 7.53 -9.20
C SER A 125 -13.20 6.76 -10.48
N TYR A 126 -14.46 6.34 -10.63
CA TYR A 126 -14.93 5.63 -11.83
C TYR A 126 -15.01 6.54 -13.07
N ARG A 127 -15.41 7.82 -12.93
CA ARG A 127 -15.41 8.78 -14.05
C ARG A 127 -13.99 9.05 -14.53
N ILE A 128 -13.06 9.32 -13.60
CA ILE A 128 -11.66 9.51 -13.92
C ILE A 128 -11.08 8.25 -14.60
N ALA A 129 -11.38 7.07 -14.07
CA ALA A 129 -10.94 5.82 -14.70
C ALA A 129 -11.46 5.64 -16.12
N ALA A 130 -12.72 6.01 -16.39
CA ALA A 130 -13.28 5.99 -17.74
C ALA A 130 -12.52 6.94 -18.69
N ASP A 131 -12.29 8.19 -18.27
CA ASP A 131 -11.51 9.16 -19.06
C ASP A 131 -10.07 8.65 -19.32
N LEU A 132 -9.45 8.00 -18.35
CA LEU A 132 -8.11 7.44 -18.51
C LEU A 132 -8.08 6.27 -19.50
N ILE A 133 -9.12 5.42 -19.50
CA ILE A 133 -9.28 4.34 -20.48
C ILE A 133 -9.47 4.92 -21.88
N GLU A 134 -10.29 5.97 -22.03
CA GLU A 134 -10.47 6.67 -23.29
C GLU A 134 -9.18 7.32 -23.78
N ALA A 135 -8.32 7.82 -22.87
CA ALA A 135 -6.99 8.33 -23.17
C ALA A 135 -5.96 7.23 -23.49
N GLY A 136 -6.35 5.96 -23.44
CA GLY A 136 -5.55 4.82 -23.86
C GLY A 136 -4.85 4.05 -22.73
N ALA A 137 -5.30 4.19 -21.47
CA ALA A 137 -4.81 3.34 -20.40
C ALA A 137 -5.10 1.86 -20.68
N ASP A 138 -4.07 1.02 -20.54
CA ASP A 138 -4.20 -0.44 -20.69
C ASP A 138 -4.67 -1.07 -19.36
N ASN A 139 -5.93 -0.77 -19.00
CA ASN A 139 -6.53 -1.22 -17.76
C ASN A 139 -6.50 -2.75 -17.59
N GLY A 140 -6.65 -3.50 -18.68
CA GLY A 140 -6.59 -4.96 -18.65
C GLY A 140 -5.20 -5.47 -18.26
N ARG A 141 -4.13 -4.91 -18.87
CA ARG A 141 -2.74 -5.23 -18.50
C ARG A 141 -2.44 -4.80 -17.07
N ILE A 142 -2.83 -3.59 -16.70
CA ILE A 142 -2.57 -3.02 -15.37
C ILE A 142 -3.20 -3.90 -14.30
N ASN A 143 -4.50 -4.20 -14.41
CA ASN A 143 -5.21 -4.98 -13.40
C ASN A 143 -4.64 -6.40 -13.30
N ARG A 144 -4.33 -7.03 -14.43
CA ARG A 144 -3.69 -8.35 -14.44
C ARG A 144 -2.33 -8.34 -13.73
N VAL A 145 -1.47 -7.37 -14.04
CA VAL A 145 -0.13 -7.27 -13.44
C VAL A 145 -0.21 -6.98 -11.94
N MET A 146 -1.10 -6.07 -11.52
CA MET A 146 -1.18 -5.62 -10.14
C MET A 146 -1.94 -6.60 -9.23
N PHE A 147 -2.97 -7.28 -9.72
CA PHE A 147 -3.90 -8.03 -8.85
C PHE A 147 -4.04 -9.51 -9.18
N GLU A 148 -3.69 -9.95 -10.40
CA GLU A 148 -3.91 -11.33 -10.84
C GLU A 148 -2.61 -12.10 -11.06
N THR A 149 -1.46 -11.41 -11.18
CA THR A 149 -0.17 -12.08 -11.43
C THR A 149 0.56 -12.33 -10.11
N LYS A 150 0.89 -13.60 -9.87
CA LYS A 150 1.69 -14.04 -8.71
C LYS A 150 2.97 -14.70 -9.19
N THR A 151 4.07 -14.52 -8.46
CA THR A 151 5.28 -15.33 -8.70
C THR A 151 5.05 -16.77 -8.27
N LYS A 152 5.84 -17.70 -8.81
CA LYS A 152 5.74 -19.11 -8.39
C LYS A 152 6.16 -19.30 -6.93
N THR A 153 7.12 -18.50 -6.47
CA THR A 153 7.59 -18.46 -5.08
C THR A 153 6.50 -17.97 -4.15
N TYR A 154 5.83 -16.86 -4.50
CA TYR A 154 4.66 -16.37 -3.76
C TYR A 154 3.54 -17.41 -3.67
N ALA A 155 3.17 -18.05 -4.79
CA ALA A 155 2.09 -19.03 -4.79
C ALA A 155 2.38 -20.25 -3.88
N ARG A 156 3.66 -20.66 -3.78
CA ARG A 156 4.09 -21.70 -2.84
C ARG A 156 4.02 -21.21 -1.40
N LEU A 157 4.44 -19.96 -1.13
CA LEU A 157 4.39 -19.34 0.20
C LEU A 157 2.94 -19.16 0.65
N GLU A 158 2.06 -18.67 -0.22
CA GLU A 158 0.62 -18.50 0.05
C GLU A 158 -0.03 -19.81 0.48
N ARG A 159 0.29 -20.93 -0.20
CA ARG A 159 -0.19 -22.26 0.20
C ARG A 159 0.22 -22.60 1.64
N LEU A 160 1.50 -22.45 1.98
CA LEU A 160 2.00 -22.75 3.33
C LEU A 160 1.40 -21.79 4.37
N ALA A 161 1.25 -20.51 4.03
CA ALA A 161 0.62 -19.53 4.90
C ALA A 161 -0.85 -19.89 5.18
N LEU A 162 -1.63 -20.30 4.18
CA LEU A 162 -3.00 -20.77 4.35
C LEU A 162 -3.08 -22.06 5.19
N GLU A 163 -2.17 -23.01 5.01
CA GLU A 163 -2.07 -24.22 5.83
C GLU A 163 -1.78 -23.90 7.31
N SER A 164 -1.09 -22.78 7.58
CA SER A 164 -0.81 -22.31 8.94
C SER A 164 -1.98 -21.61 9.62
N MET A 165 -3.08 -21.35 8.90
CA MET A 165 -4.22 -20.59 9.41
C MET A 165 -4.82 -21.27 10.64
N ARG A 166 -5.10 -20.45 11.66
CA ARG A 166 -5.77 -20.87 12.90
C ARG A 166 -6.82 -19.84 13.27
N PHE A 167 -7.95 -20.33 13.79
CA PHE A 167 -9.07 -19.51 14.22
C PHE A 167 -9.13 -19.45 15.74
N TYR A 168 -9.59 -18.32 16.28
CA TYR A 168 -9.69 -18.02 17.71
C TYR A 168 -10.93 -17.19 18.00
N LEU A 169 -11.35 -17.16 19.26
CA LEU A 169 -12.47 -16.33 19.74
C LEU A 169 -13.75 -16.55 18.90
N ASP A 170 -14.24 -17.79 18.94
CA ASP A 170 -15.41 -18.23 18.18
C ASP A 170 -15.29 -17.96 16.67
N GLU A 171 -14.07 -18.18 16.13
CA GLU A 171 -13.70 -18.00 14.72
C GLU A 171 -13.73 -16.54 14.21
N ARG A 172 -13.93 -15.58 15.11
CA ARG A 172 -13.92 -14.14 14.78
C ARG A 172 -12.51 -13.61 14.51
N VAL A 173 -11.47 -14.31 14.92
CA VAL A 173 -10.05 -13.95 14.68
C VAL A 173 -9.38 -15.05 13.88
N ALA A 174 -8.80 -14.70 12.73
CA ALA A 174 -7.98 -15.60 11.92
C ALA A 174 -6.52 -15.14 11.92
N ILE A 175 -5.60 -16.06 12.19
CA ILE A 175 -4.17 -15.79 12.19
C ILE A 175 -3.46 -16.72 11.22
N ILE A 176 -2.71 -16.18 10.25
CA ILE A 176 -1.72 -16.90 9.46
C ILE A 176 -0.33 -16.56 9.96
N THR A 177 0.58 -17.49 9.78
CA THR A 177 1.97 -17.35 10.20
C THR A 177 2.90 -17.63 9.03
N VAL A 178 3.90 -16.78 8.86
CA VAL A 178 4.99 -16.97 7.89
C VAL A 178 6.30 -17.05 8.66
N THR A 179 6.97 -18.20 8.57
CA THR A 179 8.23 -18.47 9.27
C THR A 179 9.43 -18.33 8.33
N GLN A 180 10.63 -18.21 8.90
CA GLN A 180 11.88 -18.23 8.12
C GLN A 180 12.06 -19.54 7.35
N GLU A 181 11.59 -20.66 7.92
CA GLU A 181 11.59 -21.95 7.23
C GLU A 181 10.71 -21.93 5.96
N MET A 182 9.53 -21.28 6.02
CA MET A 182 8.66 -21.15 4.84
C MET A 182 9.31 -20.34 3.72
N TYR A 183 10.04 -19.27 4.04
CA TYR A 183 10.80 -18.52 3.03
C TYR A 183 11.87 -19.42 2.39
N HIS A 184 12.60 -20.16 3.21
CA HIS A 184 13.63 -21.07 2.70
C HIS A 184 13.05 -22.17 1.80
N LEU A 185 11.97 -22.81 2.22
CA LEU A 185 11.31 -23.91 1.46
C LEU A 185 10.72 -23.44 0.13
N THR A 186 10.25 -22.21 0.05
CA THR A 186 9.58 -21.68 -1.16
C THR A 186 10.51 -20.91 -2.08
N GLY A 187 11.67 -20.48 -1.58
CA GLY A 187 12.58 -19.57 -2.26
C GLY A 187 12.01 -18.14 -2.36
N SER A 188 11.03 -17.82 -1.52
CA SER A 188 10.44 -16.48 -1.43
C SER A 188 11.20 -15.59 -0.44
N ASN A 189 10.80 -14.34 -0.35
CA ASN A 189 11.39 -13.37 0.57
C ASN A 189 10.32 -12.49 1.23
N GLU A 190 10.75 -11.62 2.13
CA GLU A 190 9.84 -10.75 2.89
C GLU A 190 9.03 -9.80 1.98
N GLN A 191 9.61 -9.33 0.88
CA GLN A 191 8.93 -8.41 -0.06
C GLN A 191 7.73 -9.07 -0.75
N GLU A 192 7.73 -10.40 -0.87
CA GLU A 192 6.63 -11.16 -1.48
C GLU A 192 5.44 -11.41 -0.53
N THR A 193 5.47 -10.91 0.73
CA THR A 193 4.42 -11.20 1.72
C THR A 193 3.26 -10.20 1.75
N GLU A 194 3.34 -9.10 1.05
CA GLU A 194 2.31 -8.04 1.10
C GLU A 194 0.90 -8.56 0.76
N GLY A 195 0.80 -9.45 -0.21
CA GLY A 195 -0.47 -10.06 -0.63
C GLY A 195 -1.10 -11.03 0.38
N LEU A 196 -0.39 -11.42 1.45
CA LEU A 196 -0.90 -12.38 2.43
C LEU A 196 -1.81 -11.73 3.49
N ALA A 197 -1.57 -10.46 3.84
CA ALA A 197 -2.32 -9.80 4.90
C ALA A 197 -3.84 -9.73 4.66
N PRO A 198 -4.35 -9.54 3.42
CA PRO A 198 -5.78 -9.55 3.14
C PRO A 198 -6.44 -10.94 3.24
N LEU A 199 -5.68 -12.04 3.13
CA LEU A 199 -6.26 -13.40 3.03
C LEU A 199 -7.09 -13.77 4.26
N THR A 200 -6.62 -13.42 5.45
CA THR A 200 -7.33 -13.72 6.71
C THR A 200 -8.66 -12.98 6.81
N ARG A 201 -8.73 -11.74 6.28
CA ARG A 201 -9.97 -10.95 6.29
C ARG A 201 -11.00 -11.43 5.25
N GLN A 202 -10.62 -12.23 4.26
CA GLN A 202 -11.52 -12.73 3.22
C GLN A 202 -12.37 -13.93 3.70
N ILE A 203 -12.20 -14.36 4.94
CA ILE A 203 -12.94 -15.50 5.51
C ILE A 203 -14.23 -15.00 6.15
N GLU A 204 -15.34 -15.62 5.82
CA GLU A 204 -16.66 -15.30 6.38
C GLU A 204 -16.64 -15.40 7.90
N GLY A 205 -17.24 -14.42 8.59
CA GLY A 205 -17.30 -14.37 10.06
C GLY A 205 -16.04 -13.84 10.74
N VAL A 206 -14.92 -13.69 10.03
CA VAL A 206 -13.69 -13.14 10.60
C VAL A 206 -13.76 -11.62 10.67
N GLU A 207 -13.65 -11.08 11.87
CA GLU A 207 -13.61 -9.64 12.14
C GLU A 207 -12.18 -9.10 12.21
N VAL A 208 -11.24 -9.92 12.71
CA VAL A 208 -9.81 -9.55 12.82
C VAL A 208 -8.95 -10.59 12.11
N GLY A 209 -8.31 -10.18 11.04
CA GLY A 209 -7.32 -10.96 10.32
C GLY A 209 -5.91 -10.53 10.68
N ILE A 210 -5.04 -11.47 11.06
CA ILE A 210 -3.65 -11.20 11.45
C ILE A 210 -2.69 -12.05 10.62
N THR A 211 -1.66 -11.40 10.11
CA THR A 211 -0.50 -12.08 9.51
C THR A 211 0.72 -11.85 10.39
N ILE A 212 1.23 -12.90 11.02
CA ILE A 212 2.46 -12.86 11.80
C ILE A 212 3.62 -13.31 10.89
N ARG A 213 4.63 -12.47 10.75
CA ARG A 213 5.87 -12.77 10.01
C ARG A 213 7.03 -12.85 10.98
N GLU A 214 7.70 -13.98 10.99
CA GLU A 214 8.95 -14.18 11.71
C GLU A 214 10.09 -13.46 11.01
N LYS A 215 10.90 -12.73 11.74
CA LYS A 215 12.11 -12.08 11.24
C LYS A 215 13.34 -12.97 11.44
N PRO A 216 14.48 -12.70 10.73
CA PRO A 216 15.71 -13.48 10.88
C PRO A 216 16.28 -13.51 12.31
N ASP A 217 15.99 -12.51 13.12
CA ASP A 217 16.40 -12.41 14.53
C ASP A 217 15.47 -13.15 15.50
N GLY A 218 14.43 -13.84 14.99
CA GLY A 218 13.45 -14.56 15.80
C GLY A 218 12.33 -13.67 16.36
N THR A 219 12.38 -12.36 16.14
CA THR A 219 11.27 -11.44 16.47
C THR A 219 10.19 -11.53 15.41
N CYS A 220 9.07 -10.83 15.62
CA CYS A 220 7.94 -10.88 14.68
C CYS A 220 7.49 -9.49 14.21
N LYS A 221 6.86 -9.46 13.05
CA LYS A 221 6.02 -8.34 12.60
C LYS A 221 4.60 -8.84 12.39
N ALA A 222 3.62 -8.19 13.02
CA ALA A 222 2.22 -8.48 12.81
C ALA A 222 1.60 -7.43 11.90
N SER A 223 0.84 -7.88 10.89
CA SER A 223 -0.02 -7.03 10.07
C SER A 223 -1.47 -7.38 10.38
N LEU A 224 -2.25 -6.37 10.73
CA LEU A 224 -3.65 -6.51 11.12
C LEU A 224 -4.56 -5.95 10.03
N ARG A 225 -5.65 -6.63 9.77
CA ARG A 225 -6.72 -6.19 8.88
C ARG A 225 -8.05 -6.48 9.57
N THR A 226 -8.90 -5.46 9.69
CA THR A 226 -10.19 -5.57 10.38
C THR A 226 -11.33 -5.06 9.52
N PHE A 227 -12.55 -5.33 9.93
CA PHE A 227 -13.74 -4.64 9.48
C PHE A 227 -14.10 -3.49 10.44
N GLU A 228 -15.20 -2.80 10.18
CA GLU A 228 -15.63 -1.61 10.93
C GLU A 228 -15.87 -1.83 12.42
N SER A 229 -16.16 -3.08 12.82
CA SER A 229 -16.43 -3.46 14.22
C SER A 229 -15.20 -3.36 15.13
N VAL A 230 -13.99 -3.43 14.60
CA VAL A 230 -12.74 -3.47 15.39
C VAL A 230 -11.69 -2.55 14.80
N ASN A 231 -11.10 -1.72 15.66
CA ASN A 231 -10.03 -0.80 15.26
C ASN A 231 -8.65 -1.48 15.33
N ALA A 232 -8.10 -1.83 14.16
CA ALA A 232 -6.77 -2.46 14.05
C ALA A 232 -5.65 -1.59 14.66
N ALA A 233 -5.76 -0.25 14.58
CA ALA A 233 -4.76 0.64 15.14
C ALA A 233 -4.71 0.57 16.67
N GLU A 234 -5.81 0.30 17.35
CA GLU A 234 -5.83 0.11 18.82
C GLU A 234 -5.11 -1.17 19.22
N ILE A 235 -5.31 -2.26 18.46
CA ILE A 235 -4.56 -3.50 18.69
C ILE A 235 -3.07 -3.22 18.49
N ALA A 236 -2.67 -2.60 17.38
CA ALA A 236 -1.27 -2.34 17.08
C ALA A 236 -0.61 -1.41 18.10
N LYS A 237 -1.30 -0.37 18.60
CA LYS A 237 -0.80 0.56 19.63
C LYS A 237 -0.44 -0.13 20.94
N ALA A 238 -1.16 -1.18 21.32
CA ALA A 238 -0.84 -1.98 22.52
C ALA A 238 0.56 -2.63 22.45
N PHE A 239 1.11 -2.75 21.24
CA PHE A 239 2.44 -3.31 20.96
C PHE A 239 3.42 -2.27 20.38
N GLY A 240 3.17 -0.98 20.60
CA GLY A 240 4.04 0.09 20.09
C GLY A 240 3.98 0.32 18.58
N GLY A 241 2.96 -0.23 17.92
CA GLY A 241 2.71 -0.04 16.49
C GLY A 241 1.65 1.02 16.20
N GLY A 242 1.09 0.99 15.00
CA GLY A 242 0.06 1.94 14.56
C GLY A 242 -0.45 1.63 13.17
N GLY A 243 -1.26 2.56 12.65
CA GLY A 243 -1.87 2.46 11.32
C GLY A 243 -3.26 3.09 11.29
N HIS A 244 -4.04 2.66 10.31
CA HIS A 244 -5.44 3.06 10.14
C HIS A 244 -6.39 2.15 10.90
N PRO A 245 -7.65 2.57 11.12
CA PRO A 245 -8.65 1.75 11.81
C PRO A 245 -8.81 0.34 11.25
N GLN A 246 -8.70 0.15 9.92
CA GLN A 246 -8.88 -1.15 9.27
C GLN A 246 -7.58 -1.83 8.84
N ALA A 247 -6.43 -1.16 8.98
CA ALA A 247 -5.13 -1.68 8.55
C ALA A 247 -4.00 -1.11 9.40
N ALA A 248 -3.41 -1.94 10.24
CA ALA A 248 -2.34 -1.54 11.14
C ALA A 248 -1.23 -2.59 11.19
N ALA A 249 -0.09 -2.22 11.77
CA ALA A 249 1.02 -3.14 11.95
C ALA A 249 1.79 -2.81 13.23
N CYS A 250 2.44 -3.82 13.81
CA CYS A 250 3.36 -3.67 14.93
C CYS A 250 4.54 -4.63 14.81
N ASN A 251 5.66 -4.24 15.41
CA ASN A 251 6.78 -5.13 15.64
C ASN A 251 6.64 -5.74 17.05
N LEU A 252 6.97 -7.00 17.18
CA LEU A 252 6.83 -7.78 18.40
C LEU A 252 8.19 -8.39 18.73
N ASP A 253 8.83 -7.91 19.80
CA ASP A 253 10.12 -8.41 20.27
C ASP A 253 9.92 -9.73 21.05
N MET A 254 9.41 -10.72 20.34
CA MET A 254 9.09 -12.06 20.86
C MET A 254 8.90 -13.06 19.70
N ASP A 255 8.98 -14.35 20.04
CA ASP A 255 8.74 -15.46 19.11
C ASP A 255 7.28 -15.55 18.65
N VAL A 256 7.06 -16.29 17.56
CA VAL A 256 5.75 -16.47 16.91
C VAL A 256 4.67 -16.99 17.87
N LYS A 257 5.00 -17.94 18.76
CA LYS A 257 4.05 -18.57 19.69
C LYS A 257 3.56 -17.55 20.71
N THR A 258 4.50 -16.80 21.30
CA THR A 258 4.22 -15.76 22.27
C THR A 258 3.48 -14.59 21.62
N ALA A 259 3.90 -14.15 20.43
CA ALA A 259 3.23 -13.11 19.67
C ALA A 259 1.77 -13.46 19.38
N ARG A 260 1.52 -14.69 18.92
CA ARG A 260 0.17 -15.17 18.66
C ARG A 260 -0.73 -15.13 19.90
N ALA A 261 -0.24 -15.65 21.04
CA ALA A 261 -1.00 -15.67 22.28
C ALA A 261 -1.40 -14.26 22.75
N LYS A 262 -0.45 -13.30 22.74
CA LYS A 262 -0.70 -11.92 23.15
C LYS A 262 -1.63 -11.17 22.18
N LEU A 263 -1.53 -11.42 20.89
CA LEU A 263 -2.43 -10.83 19.90
C LEU A 263 -3.86 -11.34 20.08
N VAL A 264 -4.04 -12.65 20.31
CA VAL A 264 -5.37 -13.24 20.60
C VAL A 264 -5.96 -12.67 21.89
N GLU A 265 -5.16 -12.57 22.96
CA GLU A 265 -5.60 -11.96 24.23
C GLU A 265 -6.08 -10.51 23.99
N LYS A 266 -5.27 -9.69 23.27
CA LYS A 266 -5.65 -8.30 22.97
C LYS A 266 -6.89 -8.19 22.09
N CYS A 267 -7.07 -9.07 21.13
CA CYS A 267 -8.30 -9.12 20.34
C CYS A 267 -9.53 -9.46 21.22
N GLY A 268 -9.38 -10.37 22.20
CA GLY A 268 -10.45 -10.73 23.12
C GLY A 268 -10.94 -9.58 24.00
N GLU A 269 -10.06 -8.61 24.32
CA GLU A 269 -10.46 -7.40 25.07
C GLU A 269 -11.32 -6.45 24.24
N LEU A 270 -11.23 -6.50 22.90
CA LEU A 270 -11.91 -5.57 21.99
C LEU A 270 -13.13 -6.19 21.28
N LEU A 271 -13.18 -7.51 21.22
CA LEU A 271 -14.26 -8.28 20.61
C LEU A 271 -15.33 -8.67 21.67
N VAL A 272 -15.85 -7.70 22.37
CA VAL A 272 -16.90 -7.90 23.40
C VAL A 272 -18.27 -8.10 22.75
#